data_cd6f58927c387473848634ce54fcdea8
#
_entry.id   cd6f58927c387473848634ce54fcdea8
#
_cell.length_a   1.000
_cell.length_b   1.000
_cell.length_c   1.000
_cell.angle_alpha   90.00
_cell.angle_beta   90.00
_cell.angle_gamma   90.00
#
_symmetry.space_group_name_H-M   'P 1'
#
loop_
_entity.id
_entity.type
_entity.pdbx_description
1 polymer ?
#
loop_
_entity_poly.entity_id
_entity_poly.type
_entity_poly.pdbx_seq_one_letter_code
_entity_poly.pdbx_strand_id
1 'polypeptide(L)'
;MATKCGKCGPGYPTPLEAMKGPREEIVYLPCIYRNTGTEAPDYLATVDVDPKSPHYCQVIHRLPMPNLKDELHHSGWNTCSSCFGDSTKSRNKLILPCLMSSRIYVVDVGSDPRAPKLHKVIEAEDIHAKCGLGYNHTSHCLASGEVMISTLGDPKGNSKGGFVLLDGETFEVKGTWERPGGAAPMGYDFWYQPRHNVMISTEWAAPNVFGDGFSPAHVEAGLYGSHIHVWDWQRHEMVQTLPLQDGLIPLEVRFLHNPDAAQGFVGCALSSTIQRFYKNQGGTWSVEKVIQVPPKKVKGWLLPEMPSLITDILLSLDDRFLYFSNWLHGDLRQYDISDPQRPRLTGQGKRVPGGPQMIQLSLDGKRLYVTTSLYSAWDKQFYPDLIREGSVMLQIDVDTIKGGLKLNPNFLVDFGKEPLGPALAHELRYPGGDCSSDIWL
;
A
#
# COMPACT_ATOMS: atom_id res chain seq x y z
N MET A 1 -0.78 -29.59 -8.36
CA MET A 1 0.17 -28.91 -7.44
C MET A 1 1.35 -28.46 -8.27
N ALA A 2 1.50 -27.16 -8.54
CA ALA A 2 2.71 -26.64 -9.13
C ALA A 2 3.82 -26.75 -8.07
N THR A 3 4.74 -27.66 -8.25
CA THR A 3 5.91 -27.82 -7.40
C THR A 3 6.73 -26.53 -7.49
N LYS A 4 6.79 -25.75 -6.41
CA LYS A 4 7.76 -24.66 -6.29
C LYS A 4 9.14 -25.22 -6.57
N CYS A 5 9.75 -24.79 -7.68
CA CYS A 5 11.12 -25.11 -7.98
C CYS A 5 11.99 -24.44 -6.91
N GLY A 6 12.46 -25.19 -5.92
CA GLY A 6 13.33 -24.65 -4.84
C GLY A 6 14.68 -24.10 -5.34
N LYS A 7 14.91 -24.12 -6.65
CA LYS A 7 16.12 -23.58 -7.30
C LYS A 7 15.86 -22.29 -8.10
N CYS A 8 14.60 -21.78 -8.10
CA CYS A 8 14.22 -20.66 -8.97
C CYS A 8 14.14 -19.31 -8.25
N GLY A 9 14.49 -19.24 -6.96
CA GLY A 9 14.39 -18.01 -6.18
C GLY A 9 12.95 -17.67 -5.76
N PRO A 10 12.71 -16.45 -5.24
CA PRO A 10 11.40 -16.02 -4.76
C PRO A 10 10.43 -15.67 -5.90
N GLY A 11 9.14 -15.71 -5.56
CA GLY A 11 8.08 -15.28 -6.48
C GLY A 11 7.84 -16.20 -7.65
N TYR A 12 7.50 -15.60 -8.79
CA TYR A 12 7.08 -16.28 -10.01
C TYR A 12 7.75 -15.66 -11.23
N PRO A 13 7.93 -16.42 -12.33
CA PRO A 13 8.59 -15.90 -13.54
C PRO A 13 7.78 -14.83 -14.27
N THR A 14 6.46 -14.91 -14.18
CA THR A 14 5.53 -13.95 -14.80
C THR A 14 4.30 -13.75 -13.93
N PRO A 15 3.56 -12.63 -14.12
CA PRO A 15 2.29 -12.42 -13.44
C PRO A 15 1.27 -13.54 -13.68
N LEU A 16 1.19 -14.03 -14.91
CA LEU A 16 0.26 -15.11 -15.27
C LEU A 16 0.61 -16.46 -14.60
N GLU A 17 1.89 -16.72 -14.36
CA GLU A 17 2.31 -17.90 -13.59
C GLU A 17 1.99 -17.70 -12.10
N ALA A 18 2.07 -16.48 -11.58
CA ALA A 18 1.66 -16.18 -10.21
C ALA A 18 0.16 -16.45 -9.98
N MET A 19 -0.69 -16.19 -10.96
CA MET A 19 -2.13 -16.49 -10.86
C MET A 19 -2.45 -17.97 -10.70
N LYS A 20 -1.52 -18.86 -11.05
CA LYS A 20 -1.63 -20.33 -10.86
C LYS A 20 -1.10 -20.78 -9.50
N GLY A 21 -0.60 -19.86 -8.71
CA GLY A 21 -0.08 -20.12 -7.36
C GLY A 21 -1.14 -20.67 -6.40
N PRO A 22 -0.72 -21.24 -5.27
CA PRO A 22 -1.65 -21.79 -4.30
C PRO A 22 -2.51 -20.66 -3.70
N ARG A 23 -3.70 -21.05 -3.22
CA ARG A 23 -4.54 -20.17 -2.42
C ARG A 23 -3.79 -19.77 -1.15
N GLU A 24 -3.97 -18.53 -0.75
CA GLU A 24 -3.49 -17.99 0.52
C GLU A 24 -4.13 -18.73 1.70
N GLU A 25 -3.33 -19.07 2.71
CA GLU A 25 -3.77 -19.72 3.95
C GLU A 25 -3.72 -18.79 5.15
N ILE A 26 -2.79 -17.82 5.12
CA ILE A 26 -2.63 -16.79 6.14
C ILE A 26 -2.39 -15.44 5.49
N VAL A 27 -2.66 -14.38 6.24
CA VAL A 27 -2.35 -13.00 5.87
C VAL A 27 -1.77 -12.26 7.08
N TYR A 28 -0.82 -11.37 6.83
CA TYR A 28 -0.23 -10.48 7.82
C TYR A 28 -0.85 -9.10 7.75
N LEU A 29 -1.19 -8.52 8.91
CA LEU A 29 -1.74 -7.18 9.03
C LEU A 29 -1.04 -6.42 10.15
N PRO A 30 -0.44 -5.24 9.87
CA PRO A 30 -0.09 -4.30 10.92
C PRO A 30 -1.37 -3.77 11.58
N CYS A 31 -1.39 -3.81 12.91
CA CYS A 31 -2.48 -3.35 13.76
C CYS A 31 -1.95 -2.33 14.76
N ILE A 32 -2.68 -1.25 14.97
CA ILE A 32 -2.24 -0.13 15.80
C ILE A 32 -3.23 0.20 16.90
N TYR A 33 -2.71 0.81 17.97
CA TYR A 33 -3.48 1.34 19.09
C TYR A 33 -3.44 2.87 19.22
N ARG A 34 -2.63 3.53 18.40
CA ARG A 34 -2.55 5.00 18.42
C ARG A 34 -3.92 5.62 18.24
N ASN A 35 -4.24 6.65 19.04
CA ASN A 35 -5.54 7.32 19.10
C ASN A 35 -6.74 6.48 19.57
N THR A 36 -6.59 5.20 19.91
CA THR A 36 -7.69 4.36 20.41
C THR A 36 -7.93 4.51 21.92
N GLY A 37 -7.01 5.13 22.64
CA GLY A 37 -7.03 5.19 24.12
C GLY A 37 -6.38 3.98 24.80
N THR A 38 -5.96 2.97 24.04
CA THR A 38 -5.21 1.82 24.56
C THR A 38 -3.72 2.12 24.57
N GLU A 39 -3.10 2.11 25.75
CA GLU A 39 -1.65 2.31 25.93
C GLU A 39 -0.91 0.96 25.76
N ALA A 40 -0.81 0.52 24.52
CA ALA A 40 -0.09 -0.70 24.13
C ALA A 40 0.71 -0.47 22.84
N PRO A 41 1.78 -1.24 22.62
CA PRO A 41 2.50 -1.17 21.35
C PRO A 41 1.66 -1.72 20.20
N ASP A 42 1.91 -1.20 19.01
CA ASP A 42 1.38 -1.77 17.78
C ASP A 42 1.87 -3.21 17.62
N TYR A 43 1.17 -4.01 16.82
CA TYR A 43 1.53 -5.41 16.61
C TYR A 43 1.29 -5.86 15.17
N LEU A 44 1.98 -6.93 14.78
CA LEU A 44 1.70 -7.65 13.54
C LEU A 44 0.76 -8.81 13.85
N ALA A 45 -0.44 -8.79 13.27
CA ALA A 45 -1.39 -9.90 13.34
C ALA A 45 -1.12 -10.91 12.22
N THR A 46 -1.20 -12.20 12.56
CA THR A 46 -1.33 -13.29 11.59
C THR A 46 -2.77 -13.79 11.63
N VAL A 47 -3.46 -13.73 10.51
CA VAL A 47 -4.86 -14.15 10.38
C VAL A 47 -4.94 -15.40 9.52
N ASP A 48 -5.69 -16.39 9.98
CA ASP A 48 -5.99 -17.60 9.22
C ASP A 48 -7.13 -17.34 8.23
N VAL A 49 -6.85 -17.48 6.95
CA VAL A 49 -7.79 -17.27 5.84
C VAL A 49 -8.08 -18.55 5.05
N ASP A 50 -7.61 -19.71 5.53
CA ASP A 50 -7.95 -21.01 4.93
C ASP A 50 -9.34 -21.47 5.38
N PRO A 51 -10.32 -21.54 4.45
CA PRO A 51 -11.69 -21.96 4.81
C PRO A 51 -11.80 -23.43 5.30
N LYS A 52 -10.73 -24.21 5.19
CA LYS A 52 -10.65 -25.58 5.71
C LYS A 52 -10.07 -25.65 7.12
N SER A 53 -9.51 -24.56 7.60
CA SER A 53 -8.91 -24.49 8.92
C SER A 53 -9.98 -24.33 10.00
N PRO A 54 -9.82 -24.97 11.17
CA PRO A 54 -10.68 -24.74 12.34
C PRO A 54 -10.52 -23.32 12.90
N HIS A 55 -9.48 -22.60 12.49
CA HIS A 55 -9.18 -21.23 12.91
C HIS A 55 -9.53 -20.18 11.83
N TYR A 56 -10.31 -20.56 10.83
CA TYR A 56 -10.74 -19.65 9.75
C TYR A 56 -11.33 -18.34 10.31
N CYS A 57 -10.92 -17.19 9.77
CA CYS A 57 -11.30 -15.85 10.22
C CYS A 57 -10.82 -15.48 11.63
N GLN A 58 -9.77 -16.12 12.14
CA GLN A 58 -9.22 -15.80 13.46
C GLN A 58 -7.82 -15.22 13.38
N VAL A 59 -7.51 -14.30 14.30
CA VAL A 59 -6.13 -13.89 14.59
C VAL A 59 -5.46 -15.03 15.37
N ILE A 60 -4.52 -15.71 14.73
CA ILE A 60 -3.84 -16.89 15.29
C ILE A 60 -2.51 -16.56 15.98
N HIS A 61 -1.93 -15.41 15.68
CA HIS A 61 -0.70 -14.93 16.32
C HIS A 61 -0.68 -13.40 16.33
N ARG A 62 -0.09 -12.84 17.38
CA ARG A 62 0.14 -11.40 17.56
C ARG A 62 1.58 -11.20 17.97
N LEU A 63 2.33 -10.45 17.17
CA LEU A 63 3.70 -10.04 17.46
C LEU A 63 3.69 -8.56 17.87
N PRO A 64 3.75 -8.25 19.18
CA PRO A 64 3.83 -6.86 19.62
C PRO A 64 5.21 -6.27 19.30
N MET A 65 5.21 -5.00 18.90
CA MET A 65 6.44 -4.24 18.69
C MET A 65 7.02 -3.78 20.04
N PRO A 66 8.34 -3.52 20.11
CA PRO A 66 8.98 -3.12 21.38
C PRO A 66 8.61 -1.70 21.84
N ASN A 67 8.16 -0.83 20.95
CA ASN A 67 7.94 0.58 21.23
C ASN A 67 6.46 0.98 21.14
N LEU A 68 6.11 2.08 21.77
CA LEU A 68 4.76 2.67 21.73
C LEU A 68 4.66 3.73 20.63
N LYS A 69 3.44 3.94 20.12
CA LYS A 69 3.06 5.07 19.26
C LYS A 69 3.82 5.14 17.93
N ASP A 70 4.22 4.00 17.38
CA ASP A 70 4.92 3.91 16.10
C ASP A 70 4.05 4.26 14.89
N GLU A 71 2.76 3.92 14.92
CA GLU A 71 1.85 3.91 13.78
C GLU A 71 2.39 3.00 12.67
N LEU A 72 2.36 1.68 12.90
CA LEU A 72 2.56 0.69 11.83
C LEU A 72 1.55 0.96 10.72
N HIS A 73 1.99 0.97 9.48
CA HIS A 73 1.15 1.41 8.38
C HIS A 73 1.26 0.46 7.18
N HIS A 74 2.24 0.63 6.33
CA HIS A 74 2.54 -0.26 5.24
C HIS A 74 3.48 -1.40 5.64
N SER A 75 3.62 -2.36 4.75
CA SER A 75 4.56 -3.48 4.88
C SER A 75 5.10 -3.86 3.50
N GLY A 76 6.21 -4.57 3.47
CA GLY A 76 6.81 -5.04 2.22
C GLY A 76 7.73 -6.22 2.47
N TRP A 77 8.06 -6.93 1.40
CA TRP A 77 8.92 -8.09 1.47
C TRP A 77 10.39 -7.73 1.24
N ASN A 78 11.29 -8.49 1.88
CA ASN A 78 12.73 -8.38 1.62
C ASN A 78 13.08 -8.76 0.18
N THR A 79 12.28 -9.59 -0.46
CA THR A 79 12.46 -10.01 -1.84
C THR A 79 11.14 -10.46 -2.45
N CYS A 80 10.99 -10.36 -3.76
CA CYS A 80 9.78 -10.69 -4.49
C CYS A 80 10.10 -11.24 -5.89
N SER A 81 9.14 -11.26 -6.77
CA SER A 81 9.29 -11.73 -8.17
C SER A 81 10.36 -10.96 -8.96
N SER A 82 10.75 -9.75 -8.55
CA SER A 82 11.89 -9.03 -9.14
C SER A 82 13.23 -9.75 -8.98
N CYS A 83 13.33 -10.67 -8.00
CA CYS A 83 14.50 -11.52 -7.76
C CYS A 83 14.29 -12.96 -8.24
N PHE A 84 13.26 -13.23 -9.07
CA PHE A 84 13.05 -14.57 -9.63
C PHE A 84 14.26 -15.00 -10.47
N GLY A 85 14.70 -16.24 -10.29
CA GLY A 85 15.91 -16.77 -10.91
C GLY A 85 17.14 -16.76 -9.98
N ASP A 86 17.14 -15.98 -8.92
CA ASP A 86 18.20 -15.98 -7.91
C ASP A 86 17.86 -16.94 -6.76
N SER A 87 18.45 -18.15 -6.80
CA SER A 87 18.22 -19.19 -5.79
C SER A 87 18.81 -18.88 -4.42
N THR A 88 19.64 -17.85 -4.29
CA THR A 88 20.19 -17.39 -3.01
C THR A 88 19.21 -16.52 -2.23
N LYS A 89 18.17 -16.02 -2.88
CA LYS A 89 17.15 -15.16 -2.27
C LYS A 89 15.94 -15.98 -1.80
N SER A 90 15.38 -15.56 -0.67
CA SER A 90 14.17 -16.18 -0.11
C SER A 90 13.27 -15.10 0.49
N ARG A 91 11.96 -15.16 0.19
CA ARG A 91 10.95 -14.30 0.78
C ARG A 91 10.66 -14.76 2.21
N ASN A 92 11.44 -14.30 3.16
CA ASN A 92 11.42 -14.77 4.54
C ASN A 92 11.41 -13.66 5.60
N LYS A 93 11.45 -12.39 5.16
CA LYS A 93 11.39 -11.23 6.06
C LYS A 93 10.33 -10.26 5.59
N LEU A 94 9.51 -9.81 6.51
CA LEU A 94 8.53 -8.74 6.30
C LEU A 94 9.08 -7.44 6.90
N ILE A 95 9.05 -6.37 6.11
CA ILE A 95 9.54 -5.05 6.48
C ILE A 95 8.33 -4.21 6.89
N LEU A 96 8.39 -3.60 8.08
CA LEU A 96 7.32 -2.77 8.64
C LEU A 96 7.84 -1.34 8.88
N PRO A 97 7.71 -0.44 7.89
CA PRO A 97 7.98 0.97 8.12
C PRO A 97 6.92 1.58 9.04
N CYS A 98 7.36 2.41 9.98
CA CYS A 98 6.46 3.12 10.89
C CYS A 98 6.26 4.56 10.40
N LEU A 99 5.00 4.94 10.20
CA LEU A 99 4.66 6.24 9.62
C LEU A 99 5.03 7.40 10.53
N MET A 100 4.80 7.29 11.84
CA MET A 100 4.98 8.43 12.75
C MET A 100 6.28 8.40 13.52
N SER A 101 6.79 7.23 13.91
CA SER A 101 8.06 7.13 14.65
C SER A 101 9.28 7.15 13.73
N SER A 102 9.11 6.87 12.44
CA SER A 102 10.18 6.64 11.46
C SER A 102 11.06 5.41 11.75
N ARG A 103 10.70 4.55 12.71
CA ARG A 103 11.35 3.26 12.89
C ARG A 103 11.00 2.31 11.76
N ILE A 104 11.83 1.29 11.58
CA ILE A 104 11.55 0.18 10.68
C ILE A 104 11.76 -1.11 11.47
N TYR A 105 10.76 -1.99 11.47
CA TYR A 105 10.88 -3.32 12.02
C TYR A 105 11.06 -4.34 10.91
N VAL A 106 11.93 -5.30 11.13
CA VAL A 106 12.12 -6.47 10.26
C VAL A 106 11.65 -7.69 11.00
N VAL A 107 10.70 -8.41 10.42
CA VAL A 107 10.06 -9.57 11.04
C VAL A 107 10.47 -10.84 10.30
N ASP A 108 10.96 -11.83 11.03
CA ASP A 108 11.22 -13.17 10.49
C ASP A 108 9.91 -13.95 10.37
N VAL A 109 9.51 -14.20 9.13
CA VAL A 109 8.34 -15.04 8.78
C VAL A 109 8.76 -16.39 8.20
N GLY A 110 10.06 -16.57 7.92
CA GLY A 110 10.57 -17.79 7.29
C GLY A 110 10.70 -18.95 8.25
N SER A 111 11.06 -18.69 9.51
CA SER A 111 11.25 -19.73 10.53
C SER A 111 9.92 -20.35 10.95
N ASP A 112 8.89 -19.55 11.15
CA ASP A 112 7.52 -19.98 11.43
C ASP A 112 6.53 -18.97 10.84
N PRO A 113 5.96 -19.21 9.65
CA PRO A 113 5.04 -18.29 9.02
C PRO A 113 3.76 -18.02 9.83
N ARG A 114 3.34 -18.97 10.68
CA ARG A 114 2.12 -18.80 11.48
C ARG A 114 2.36 -18.11 12.82
N ALA A 115 3.62 -18.03 13.26
CA ALA A 115 4.05 -17.34 14.49
C ALA A 115 5.36 -16.56 14.25
N PRO A 116 5.31 -15.47 13.45
CA PRO A 116 6.49 -14.66 13.13
C PRO A 116 7.16 -14.08 14.37
N LYS A 117 8.45 -13.77 14.25
CA LYS A 117 9.26 -13.19 15.32
C LYS A 117 9.98 -11.94 14.86
N LEU A 118 10.19 -11.00 15.79
CA LEU A 118 11.01 -9.83 15.50
C LEU A 118 12.46 -10.26 15.19
N HIS A 119 12.99 -9.76 14.07
CA HIS A 119 14.35 -10.03 13.64
C HIS A 119 15.29 -8.85 13.92
N LYS A 120 14.88 -7.63 13.57
CA LYS A 120 15.69 -6.43 13.73
C LYS A 120 14.84 -5.20 13.93
N VAL A 121 15.35 -4.23 14.67
CA VAL A 121 14.84 -2.86 14.78
C VAL A 121 15.86 -1.93 14.15
N ILE A 122 15.38 -1.06 13.26
CA ILE A 122 16.16 0.05 12.71
C ILE A 122 15.59 1.32 13.35
N GLU A 123 16.40 1.95 14.18
CA GLU A 123 15.96 3.13 14.92
C GLU A 123 15.87 4.36 14.02
N ALA A 124 14.96 5.27 14.36
CA ALA A 124 14.72 6.50 13.59
C ALA A 124 15.99 7.36 13.47
N GLU A 125 16.81 7.40 14.53
CA GLU A 125 18.04 8.17 14.60
C GLU A 125 19.05 7.76 13.52
N ASP A 126 19.13 6.47 13.19
CA ASP A 126 20.02 5.98 12.14
C ASP A 126 19.55 6.43 10.74
N ILE A 127 18.25 6.41 10.51
CA ILE A 127 17.63 6.92 9.27
C ILE A 127 17.80 8.43 9.16
N HIS A 128 17.53 9.15 10.25
CA HIS A 128 17.69 10.61 10.33
C HIS A 128 19.14 11.04 10.04
N ALA A 129 20.10 10.36 10.68
CA ALA A 129 21.52 10.70 10.56
C ALA A 129 22.09 10.41 9.16
N LYS A 130 21.72 9.25 8.57
CA LYS A 130 22.27 8.82 7.28
C LYS A 130 21.54 9.40 6.08
N CYS A 131 20.24 9.67 6.19
CA CYS A 131 19.38 10.05 5.08
C CYS A 131 18.79 11.47 5.20
N GLY A 132 18.66 12.01 6.40
CA GLY A 132 17.91 13.25 6.63
C GLY A 132 16.44 13.11 6.23
N LEU A 133 15.87 11.91 6.40
CA LEU A 133 14.51 11.52 6.03
C LEU A 133 13.80 10.92 7.24
N GLY A 134 12.47 10.90 7.19
CA GLY A 134 11.62 10.27 8.19
C GLY A 134 10.20 10.06 7.66
N TYR A 135 9.31 9.55 8.50
CA TYR A 135 7.93 9.25 8.15
C TYR A 135 7.87 8.25 6.99
N ASN A 136 8.39 7.05 7.27
CA ASN A 136 8.55 5.98 6.29
C ASN A 136 7.20 5.41 5.87
N HIS A 137 7.03 5.09 4.59
CA HIS A 137 5.75 4.68 4.04
C HIS A 137 5.84 3.36 3.26
N THR A 138 6.01 3.40 1.95
CA THR A 138 5.96 2.22 1.09
C THR A 138 7.32 1.54 0.99
N SER A 139 7.34 0.21 1.03
CA SER A 139 8.54 -0.61 0.92
C SER A 139 8.47 -1.52 -0.30
N HIS A 140 9.49 -1.50 -1.15
CA HIS A 140 9.70 -2.45 -2.24
C HIS A 140 11.12 -3.01 -2.24
N CYS A 141 11.24 -4.32 -2.48
CA CYS A 141 12.54 -4.94 -2.76
C CYS A 141 13.01 -4.59 -4.17
N LEU A 142 14.30 -4.56 -4.37
CA LEU A 142 14.97 -4.33 -5.64
C LEU A 142 15.65 -5.61 -6.14
N ALA A 143 15.82 -5.74 -7.46
CA ALA A 143 16.58 -6.85 -8.05
C ALA A 143 18.04 -6.91 -7.57
N SER A 144 18.60 -5.78 -7.12
CA SER A 144 19.91 -5.71 -6.47
C SER A 144 19.99 -6.46 -5.13
N GLY A 145 18.83 -6.80 -4.55
CA GLY A 145 18.70 -7.38 -3.21
C GLY A 145 18.50 -6.36 -2.11
N GLU A 146 18.54 -5.07 -2.41
CA GLU A 146 18.25 -3.99 -1.46
C GLU A 146 16.73 -3.85 -1.24
N VAL A 147 16.36 -3.18 -0.16
CA VAL A 147 14.97 -2.76 0.10
C VAL A 147 14.92 -1.24 0.06
N MET A 148 14.00 -0.70 -0.73
CA MET A 148 13.77 0.73 -0.88
C MET A 148 12.47 1.14 -0.21
N ILE A 149 12.51 2.24 0.56
CA ILE A 149 11.38 2.71 1.36
C ILE A 149 11.16 4.18 1.09
N SER A 150 9.95 4.56 0.66
CA SER A 150 9.59 5.97 0.48
C SER A 150 9.40 6.68 1.82
N THR A 151 9.58 8.00 1.81
CA THR A 151 9.42 8.86 2.99
C THR A 151 8.54 10.07 2.67
N LEU A 152 7.85 10.58 3.67
CA LEU A 152 6.95 11.73 3.53
C LEU A 152 7.57 13.04 4.01
N GLY A 153 8.65 12.99 4.78
CA GLY A 153 9.24 14.17 5.34
C GLY A 153 10.70 14.05 5.76
N ASP A 154 11.20 15.17 6.23
CA ASP A 154 12.44 15.23 6.99
C ASP A 154 12.20 14.87 8.48
N PRO A 155 13.25 14.75 9.32
CA PRO A 155 13.10 14.45 10.75
C PRO A 155 12.25 15.44 11.56
N LYS A 156 12.04 16.66 11.04
CA LYS A 156 11.24 17.71 11.68
C LYS A 156 9.78 17.73 11.20
N GLY A 157 9.40 16.82 10.28
CA GLY A 157 8.06 16.77 9.72
C GLY A 157 7.79 17.78 8.62
N ASN A 158 8.83 18.41 8.05
CA ASN A 158 8.70 19.17 6.84
C ASN A 158 8.62 18.24 5.64
N SER A 159 7.99 18.69 4.56
CA SER A 159 7.81 17.91 3.34
C SER A 159 9.14 17.54 2.69
N LYS A 160 9.35 16.26 2.40
CA LYS A 160 10.52 15.75 1.69
C LYS A 160 10.27 14.34 1.17
N GLY A 161 10.21 14.17 -0.14
CA GLY A 161 9.97 12.88 -0.80
C GLY A 161 11.25 12.21 -1.24
N GLY A 162 11.94 11.53 -0.31
CA GLY A 162 13.13 10.73 -0.59
C GLY A 162 12.89 9.24 -0.38
N PHE A 163 13.96 8.45 -0.56
CA PHE A 163 13.90 6.98 -0.47
C PHE A 163 15.08 6.46 0.35
N VAL A 164 14.77 5.73 1.39
CA VAL A 164 15.76 5.05 2.23
C VAL A 164 16.13 3.71 1.57
N LEU A 165 17.42 3.40 1.48
CA LEU A 165 17.92 2.09 1.08
C LEU A 165 18.40 1.31 2.28
N LEU A 166 17.92 0.07 2.40
CA LEU A 166 18.41 -0.94 3.32
C LEU A 166 19.18 -2.01 2.56
N ASP A 167 20.24 -2.51 3.17
CA ASP A 167 20.88 -3.75 2.73
C ASP A 167 19.88 -4.91 2.88
N GLY A 168 19.76 -5.77 1.86
CA GLY A 168 18.74 -6.83 1.84
C GLY A 168 19.02 -8.04 2.71
N GLU A 169 20.24 -8.15 3.29
CA GLU A 169 20.65 -9.24 4.18
C GLU A 169 20.82 -8.78 5.63
N THR A 170 21.53 -7.66 5.82
CA THR A 170 21.82 -7.10 7.15
C THR A 170 20.74 -6.13 7.61
N PHE A 171 19.94 -5.58 6.69
CA PHE A 171 18.97 -4.52 6.91
C PHE A 171 19.56 -3.24 7.52
N GLU A 172 20.82 -2.99 7.28
CA GLU A 172 21.47 -1.75 7.66
C GLU A 172 21.10 -0.64 6.68
N VAL A 173 20.93 0.59 7.21
CA VAL A 173 20.67 1.77 6.40
C VAL A 173 21.93 2.09 5.59
N LYS A 174 21.83 2.06 4.26
CA LYS A 174 22.94 2.36 3.33
C LYS A 174 23.02 3.84 2.98
N GLY A 175 21.89 4.53 2.99
CA GLY A 175 21.73 5.92 2.57
C GLY A 175 20.46 6.12 1.78
N THR A 176 20.41 7.15 0.92
CA THR A 176 19.29 7.43 0.03
C THR A 176 19.48 6.78 -1.34
N TRP A 177 18.37 6.41 -1.99
CA TRP A 177 18.39 5.92 -3.38
C TRP A 177 18.65 7.07 -4.37
N GLU A 178 17.98 8.19 -4.18
CA GLU A 178 18.18 9.39 -4.99
C GLU A 178 19.55 10.02 -4.72
N ARG A 179 20.07 10.73 -5.71
CA ARG A 179 21.31 11.50 -5.55
C ARG A 179 21.18 12.60 -4.49
N PRO A 180 22.25 12.97 -3.82
CA PRO A 180 22.24 14.03 -2.82
C PRO A 180 21.59 15.32 -3.33
N GLY A 181 20.62 15.86 -2.58
CA GLY A 181 19.85 17.05 -2.95
C GLY A 181 18.74 16.81 -3.98
N GLY A 182 18.54 15.58 -4.43
CA GLY A 182 17.58 15.23 -5.48
C GLY A 182 16.21 14.77 -5.00
N ALA A 183 15.90 14.87 -3.70
CA ALA A 183 14.61 14.47 -3.18
C ALA A 183 13.45 15.27 -3.82
N ALA A 184 12.28 14.60 -4.01
CA ALA A 184 11.07 15.29 -4.44
C ALA A 184 10.54 16.23 -3.34
N PRO A 185 9.72 17.24 -3.69
CA PRO A 185 9.15 18.17 -2.71
C PRO A 185 8.28 17.49 -1.67
N MET A 186 7.57 16.43 -2.07
CA MET A 186 6.69 15.59 -1.24
C MET A 186 6.85 14.13 -1.64
N GLY A 187 6.43 13.22 -0.77
CA GLY A 187 6.44 11.79 -1.04
C GLY A 187 5.20 11.10 -0.53
N TYR A 188 4.99 9.87 -1.00
CA TYR A 188 4.01 8.92 -0.50
C TYR A 188 4.33 7.51 -0.98
N ASP A 189 3.88 7.11 -2.17
CA ASP A 189 4.06 5.80 -2.76
C ASP A 189 5.01 5.86 -3.95
N PHE A 190 5.51 4.72 -4.39
CA PHE A 190 6.31 4.60 -5.60
C PHE A 190 6.19 3.20 -6.21
N TRP A 191 6.39 3.15 -7.53
CA TRP A 191 6.50 1.91 -8.28
C TRP A 191 7.51 2.09 -9.40
N TYR A 192 8.31 1.07 -9.69
CA TYR A 192 9.38 1.14 -10.68
C TYR A 192 9.20 0.10 -11.79
N GLN A 193 9.71 0.44 -12.99
CA GLN A 193 9.77 -0.47 -14.12
C GLN A 193 11.11 -0.28 -14.86
N PRO A 194 12.13 -1.10 -14.53
CA PRO A 194 13.49 -0.93 -15.06
C PRO A 194 13.60 -1.14 -16.58
N ARG A 195 12.73 -1.95 -17.19
CA ARG A 195 12.71 -2.10 -18.67
C ARG A 195 12.49 -0.78 -19.38
N HIS A 196 11.77 0.13 -18.75
CA HIS A 196 11.51 1.46 -19.28
C HIS A 196 12.38 2.54 -18.63
N ASN A 197 13.37 2.14 -17.82
CA ASN A 197 14.27 3.03 -17.08
C ASN A 197 13.50 4.07 -16.27
N VAL A 198 12.47 3.65 -15.52
CA VAL A 198 11.55 4.56 -14.85
C VAL A 198 11.15 4.11 -13.46
N MET A 199 10.94 5.08 -12.59
CA MET A 199 10.17 4.99 -11.35
C MET A 199 9.20 6.17 -11.32
N ILE A 200 7.99 5.95 -10.82
CA ILE A 200 6.99 6.99 -10.53
C ILE A 200 6.81 7.08 -9.02
N SER A 201 6.80 8.29 -8.49
CA SER A 201 6.44 8.56 -7.09
C SER A 201 5.32 9.58 -6.97
N THR A 202 4.60 9.53 -5.86
CA THR A 202 3.40 10.32 -5.59
C THR A 202 3.59 11.25 -4.39
N GLU A 203 2.57 12.06 -4.10
CA GLU A 203 2.59 13.11 -3.09
C GLU A 203 1.37 13.04 -2.17
N TRP A 204 1.58 13.21 -0.87
CA TRP A 204 0.47 13.50 0.04
C TRP A 204 0.56 14.96 0.54
N ALA A 205 1.30 15.18 1.61
CA ALA A 205 1.56 16.47 2.24
C ALA A 205 2.74 16.35 3.19
N ALA A 206 3.20 17.47 3.76
CA ALA A 206 4.13 17.43 4.88
C ALA A 206 3.51 16.71 6.09
N PRO A 207 4.27 15.89 6.85
CA PRO A 207 3.79 15.30 8.09
C PRO A 207 3.18 16.29 9.08
N ASN A 208 3.74 17.50 9.19
CA ASN A 208 3.19 18.59 10.00
C ASN A 208 1.82 19.10 9.52
N VAL A 209 1.40 18.77 8.30
CA VAL A 209 0.11 19.17 7.72
C VAL A 209 -0.95 18.09 7.96
N PHE A 210 -0.65 16.82 7.67
CA PHE A 210 -1.64 15.74 7.78
C PHE A 210 -1.64 15.07 9.17
N GLY A 211 -0.59 15.24 9.96
CA GLY A 211 -0.33 14.44 11.16
C GLY A 211 -1.43 14.46 12.21
N ASP A 212 -2.08 15.60 12.42
CA ASP A 212 -3.14 15.78 13.42
C ASP A 212 -4.55 15.72 12.81
N GLY A 213 -4.70 15.48 11.54
CA GLY A 213 -5.97 15.38 10.83
C GLY A 213 -6.04 16.21 9.56
N PHE A 214 -7.21 16.23 8.95
CA PHE A 214 -7.50 16.98 7.71
C PHE A 214 -8.08 18.35 8.05
N SER A 215 -7.65 19.38 7.31
CA SER A 215 -8.21 20.73 7.37
C SER A 215 -8.50 21.29 5.98
N PRO A 216 -9.72 21.78 5.70
CA PRO A 216 -10.02 22.48 4.44
C PRO A 216 -9.11 23.70 4.20
N ALA A 217 -8.69 24.41 5.26
CA ALA A 217 -7.76 25.53 5.17
C ALA A 217 -6.40 25.12 4.59
N HIS A 218 -5.95 23.89 4.84
CA HIS A 218 -4.71 23.37 4.24
C HIS A 218 -4.88 23.13 2.74
N VAL A 219 -6.09 22.76 2.28
CA VAL A 219 -6.40 22.65 0.84
C VAL A 219 -6.34 24.03 0.17
N GLU A 220 -6.98 25.04 0.76
CA GLU A 220 -6.99 26.41 0.26
C GLU A 220 -5.57 27.02 0.23
N ALA A 221 -4.73 26.65 1.21
CA ALA A 221 -3.35 27.07 1.27
C ALA A 221 -2.42 26.31 0.30
N GLY A 222 -2.93 25.32 -0.45
CA GLY A 222 -2.13 24.52 -1.39
C GLY A 222 -1.10 23.60 -0.76
N LEU A 223 -1.36 23.12 0.46
CA LEU A 223 -0.41 22.31 1.24
C LEU A 223 -0.48 20.81 0.92
N TYR A 224 -1.43 20.37 0.11
CA TYR A 224 -1.53 18.99 -0.37
C TYR A 224 -0.96 18.83 -1.77
N GLY A 225 -0.35 17.66 -2.02
CA GLY A 225 0.28 17.33 -3.29
C GLY A 225 -0.72 17.22 -4.45
N SER A 226 -0.23 17.50 -5.67
CA SER A 226 -1.01 17.46 -6.91
C SER A 226 -0.16 17.03 -8.11
N HIS A 227 0.97 16.40 -7.89
CA HIS A 227 1.92 16.00 -8.92
C HIS A 227 2.32 14.53 -8.75
N ILE A 228 2.77 13.93 -9.83
CA ILE A 228 3.59 12.73 -9.79
C ILE A 228 4.98 13.04 -10.34
N HIS A 229 5.99 12.34 -9.83
CA HIS A 229 7.38 12.53 -10.21
C HIS A 229 7.87 11.33 -11.01
N VAL A 230 8.54 11.63 -12.12
CA VAL A 230 9.17 10.64 -12.98
C VAL A 230 10.67 10.66 -12.72
N TRP A 231 11.21 9.50 -12.41
CA TRP A 231 12.63 9.31 -12.09
C TRP A 231 13.31 8.45 -13.15
N ASP A 232 14.51 8.84 -13.54
CA ASP A 232 15.41 7.98 -14.29
C ASP A 232 15.97 6.91 -13.33
N TRP A 233 15.59 5.66 -13.59
CA TRP A 233 15.90 4.54 -12.72
C TRP A 233 17.42 4.26 -12.61
N GLN A 234 18.15 4.41 -13.71
CA GLN A 234 19.61 4.14 -13.76
C GLN A 234 20.41 5.29 -13.17
N ARG A 235 19.94 6.52 -13.35
CA ARG A 235 20.65 7.73 -12.90
C ARG A 235 20.25 8.15 -11.48
N HIS A 236 19.16 7.59 -10.95
CA HIS A 236 18.60 7.96 -9.64
C HIS A 236 18.26 9.46 -9.54
N GLU A 237 17.75 10.01 -10.61
CA GLU A 237 17.42 11.44 -10.73
C GLU A 237 15.99 11.65 -11.15
N MET A 238 15.33 12.65 -10.56
CA MET A 238 14.02 13.10 -10.99
C MET A 238 14.15 13.86 -12.31
N VAL A 239 13.46 13.40 -13.35
CA VAL A 239 13.57 13.93 -14.72
C VAL A 239 12.34 14.66 -15.20
N GLN A 240 11.18 14.40 -14.61
CA GLN A 240 9.92 15.10 -14.89
C GLN A 240 9.09 15.25 -13.62
N THR A 241 8.33 16.34 -13.55
CA THR A 241 7.23 16.51 -12.61
C THR A 241 5.97 16.75 -13.42
N LEU A 242 4.99 15.88 -13.29
CA LEU A 242 3.75 15.93 -14.04
C LEU A 242 2.62 16.48 -13.16
N PRO A 243 2.09 17.68 -13.46
CA PRO A 243 0.92 18.18 -12.77
C PRO A 243 -0.31 17.34 -13.13
N LEU A 244 -1.12 17.02 -12.14
CA LEU A 244 -2.35 16.26 -12.31
C LEU A 244 -3.54 17.22 -12.38
N GLN A 245 -4.19 17.27 -13.53
CA GLN A 245 -5.42 18.03 -13.64
C GLN A 245 -6.52 17.36 -12.81
N ASP A 246 -7.10 18.10 -11.88
CA ASP A 246 -8.06 17.55 -10.89
C ASP A 246 -7.47 16.33 -10.13
N GLY A 247 -6.20 16.41 -9.75
CA GLY A 247 -5.45 15.29 -9.15
C GLY A 247 -4.91 15.59 -7.77
N LEU A 248 -5.73 16.12 -6.86
CA LEU A 248 -5.31 16.48 -5.50
C LEU A 248 -5.18 15.24 -4.61
N ILE A 249 -4.06 15.15 -3.91
CA ILE A 249 -3.61 14.04 -3.06
C ILE A 249 -3.49 12.74 -3.90
N PRO A 250 -2.52 12.66 -4.82
CA PRO A 250 -2.19 11.42 -5.50
C PRO A 250 -1.51 10.48 -4.49
N LEU A 251 -2.17 9.39 -4.15
CA LEU A 251 -1.70 8.42 -3.17
C LEU A 251 -1.05 7.22 -3.87
N GLU A 252 -1.78 6.12 -4.00
CA GLU A 252 -1.26 4.87 -4.51
C GLU A 252 -1.00 4.90 -6.01
N VAL A 253 0.13 4.35 -6.43
CA VAL A 253 0.56 4.25 -7.83
C VAL A 253 0.86 2.80 -8.21
N ARG A 254 0.43 2.39 -9.41
CA ARG A 254 0.65 1.04 -9.93
C ARG A 254 0.98 1.10 -11.41
N PHE A 255 2.10 0.49 -11.82
CA PHE A 255 2.28 0.09 -13.22
C PHE A 255 1.42 -1.12 -13.54
N LEU A 256 1.11 -1.35 -14.81
CA LEU A 256 0.65 -2.65 -15.25
C LEU A 256 1.69 -3.72 -14.88
N HIS A 257 1.22 -4.92 -14.57
CA HIS A 257 2.11 -6.03 -14.18
C HIS A 257 2.93 -6.58 -15.34
N ASN A 258 2.43 -6.44 -16.58
CA ASN A 258 3.23 -6.74 -17.76
C ASN A 258 4.43 -5.78 -17.81
N PRO A 259 5.68 -6.27 -17.66
CA PRO A 259 6.86 -5.41 -17.60
C PRO A 259 7.17 -4.68 -18.91
N ASP A 260 6.58 -5.09 -20.03
CA ASP A 260 6.70 -4.40 -21.32
C ASP A 260 5.71 -3.22 -21.45
N ALA A 261 4.73 -3.10 -20.56
CA ALA A 261 3.75 -2.04 -20.59
C ALA A 261 4.28 -0.76 -19.91
N ALA A 262 4.55 0.27 -20.71
CA ALA A 262 5.02 1.57 -20.24
C ALA A 262 3.84 2.47 -19.82
N GLN A 263 3.02 1.99 -18.90
CA GLN A 263 1.86 2.72 -18.38
C GLN A 263 1.37 2.17 -17.04
N GLY A 264 0.57 2.96 -16.35
CA GLY A 264 -0.04 2.59 -15.10
C GLY A 264 -1.07 3.61 -14.64
N PHE A 265 -1.47 3.53 -13.38
CA PHE A 265 -2.52 4.34 -12.81
C PHE A 265 -2.11 4.91 -11.45
N VAL A 266 -2.66 6.08 -11.13
CA VAL A 266 -2.55 6.72 -9.82
C VAL A 266 -3.93 7.13 -9.33
N GLY A 267 -4.22 6.86 -8.06
CA GLY A 267 -5.46 7.27 -7.40
C GLY A 267 -5.28 8.61 -6.70
N CYS A 268 -6.12 9.60 -7.03
CA CYS A 268 -6.11 10.92 -6.42
C CYS A 268 -7.25 11.02 -5.39
N ALA A 269 -6.89 11.03 -4.11
CA ALA A 269 -7.84 10.85 -3.02
C ALA A 269 -8.89 11.97 -2.98
N LEU A 270 -8.48 13.21 -2.79
CA LEU A 270 -9.43 14.31 -2.56
C LEU A 270 -10.18 14.71 -3.83
N SER A 271 -9.57 14.60 -4.98
CA SER A 271 -10.22 14.84 -6.28
C SER A 271 -11.11 13.68 -6.73
N SER A 272 -11.01 12.51 -6.10
CA SER A 272 -11.79 11.32 -6.44
C SER A 272 -11.62 10.89 -7.90
N THR A 273 -10.37 10.93 -8.39
CA THR A 273 -10.02 10.59 -9.77
C THR A 273 -9.02 9.45 -9.84
N ILE A 274 -9.07 8.71 -10.95
CA ILE A 274 -7.97 7.85 -11.38
C ILE A 274 -7.33 8.50 -12.61
N GLN A 275 -6.03 8.68 -12.54
CA GLN A 275 -5.21 9.20 -13.63
C GLN A 275 -4.39 8.06 -14.22
N ARG A 276 -4.31 7.99 -15.55
CA ARG A 276 -3.42 7.08 -16.26
C ARG A 276 -2.14 7.83 -16.62
N PHE A 277 -0.98 7.29 -16.27
CA PHE A 277 0.30 7.77 -16.78
C PHE A 277 0.84 6.79 -17.82
N TYR A 278 1.54 7.32 -18.83
CA TYR A 278 2.05 6.51 -19.93
C TYR A 278 3.24 7.18 -20.62
N LYS A 279 4.11 6.37 -21.20
CA LYS A 279 5.21 6.86 -22.05
C LYS A 279 4.64 7.22 -23.41
N ASN A 280 4.80 8.47 -23.83
CA ASN A 280 4.32 8.94 -25.12
C ASN A 280 5.32 8.62 -26.25
N GLN A 281 4.92 8.89 -27.51
CA GLN A 281 5.75 8.58 -28.67
C GLN A 281 7.07 9.37 -28.70
N GLY A 282 7.14 10.50 -28.02
CA GLY A 282 8.36 11.30 -27.86
C GLY A 282 9.34 10.77 -26.80
N GLY A 283 8.98 9.67 -26.13
CA GLY A 283 9.81 9.05 -25.09
C GLY A 283 9.70 9.69 -23.71
N THR A 284 8.91 10.74 -23.53
CA THR A 284 8.59 11.36 -22.25
C THR A 284 7.30 10.78 -21.67
N TRP A 285 7.02 11.08 -20.41
CA TRP A 285 5.82 10.61 -19.72
C TRP A 285 4.72 11.65 -19.78
N SER A 286 3.49 11.20 -19.86
CA SER A 286 2.27 12.00 -19.88
C SER A 286 1.24 11.41 -18.95
N VAL A 287 0.24 12.22 -18.57
CA VAL A 287 -0.84 11.80 -17.67
C VAL A 287 -2.18 12.30 -18.22
N GLU A 288 -3.22 11.49 -18.02
CA GLU A 288 -4.60 11.82 -18.38
C GLU A 288 -5.59 11.27 -17.35
N LYS A 289 -6.65 12.03 -17.07
CA LYS A 289 -7.73 11.57 -16.21
C LYS A 289 -8.61 10.56 -16.96
N VAL A 290 -8.81 9.37 -16.39
CA VAL A 290 -9.59 8.30 -17.02
C VAL A 290 -10.84 7.91 -16.24
N ILE A 291 -10.89 8.17 -14.92
CA ILE A 291 -12.06 7.93 -14.08
C ILE A 291 -12.31 9.13 -13.19
N GLN A 292 -13.58 9.53 -13.07
CA GLN A 292 -14.06 10.50 -12.08
C GLN A 292 -15.17 9.86 -11.28
N VAL A 293 -14.99 9.76 -9.96
CA VAL A 293 -16.08 9.41 -9.05
C VAL A 293 -16.80 10.69 -8.64
N PRO A 294 -18.09 10.85 -8.97
CA PRO A 294 -18.79 12.09 -8.64
C PRO A 294 -18.97 12.23 -7.13
N PRO A 295 -18.88 13.46 -6.58
CA PRO A 295 -19.11 13.71 -5.16
C PRO A 295 -20.57 13.42 -4.81
N LYS A 296 -20.81 13.12 -3.52
CA LYS A 296 -22.16 12.93 -2.98
C LYS A 296 -22.60 14.13 -2.17
N LYS A 297 -23.81 14.63 -2.41
CA LYS A 297 -24.47 15.61 -1.53
C LYS A 297 -24.84 14.92 -0.23
N VAL A 298 -24.44 15.51 0.90
CA VAL A 298 -24.61 14.92 2.24
C VAL A 298 -25.13 15.96 3.22
N LYS A 299 -25.70 15.49 4.32
CA LYS A 299 -26.12 16.31 5.45
C LYS A 299 -25.33 15.94 6.70
N GLY A 300 -24.99 16.92 7.53
CA GLY A 300 -24.27 16.70 8.78
C GLY A 300 -22.79 16.37 8.61
N TRP A 301 -22.20 16.71 7.50
CA TRP A 301 -20.77 16.57 7.22
C TRP A 301 -20.11 17.95 7.09
N LEU A 302 -18.77 17.98 7.07
CA LEU A 302 -17.96 19.20 7.05
C LEU A 302 -18.28 20.13 5.87
N LEU A 303 -18.55 19.56 4.70
CA LEU A 303 -18.85 20.27 3.45
C LEU A 303 -20.18 19.75 2.87
N PRO A 304 -20.89 20.54 2.05
CA PRO A 304 -22.16 20.10 1.45
C PRO A 304 -22.00 18.95 0.44
N GLU A 305 -20.81 18.80 -0.13
CA GLU A 305 -20.45 17.73 -1.03
C GLU A 305 -19.28 16.93 -0.46
N MET A 306 -19.41 15.59 -0.49
CA MET A 306 -18.41 14.65 0.03
C MET A 306 -17.67 13.99 -1.12
N PRO A 307 -16.34 14.14 -1.23
CA PRO A 307 -15.53 13.39 -2.19
C PRO A 307 -15.56 11.91 -1.84
N SER A 308 -15.26 11.04 -2.79
CA SER A 308 -15.17 9.61 -2.51
C SER A 308 -13.95 9.26 -1.64
N LEU A 309 -12.91 10.02 -1.73
CA LEU A 309 -11.58 9.83 -1.15
C LEU A 309 -11.02 8.44 -1.52
N ILE A 310 -10.45 8.35 -2.72
CA ILE A 310 -9.81 7.12 -3.21
C ILE A 310 -8.51 6.92 -2.41
N THR A 311 -8.41 5.83 -1.66
CA THR A 311 -7.29 5.59 -0.73
C THR A 311 -6.35 4.49 -1.17
N ASP A 312 -6.84 3.46 -1.86
CA ASP A 312 -5.99 2.41 -2.39
C ASP A 312 -6.45 1.98 -3.78
N ILE A 313 -5.51 1.57 -4.60
CA ILE A 313 -5.75 1.01 -5.93
C ILE A 313 -4.96 -0.27 -6.13
N LEU A 314 -5.53 -1.25 -6.81
CA LEU A 314 -4.87 -2.50 -7.22
C LEU A 314 -5.18 -2.82 -8.68
N LEU A 315 -4.25 -3.54 -9.30
CA LEU A 315 -4.44 -4.13 -10.62
C LEU A 315 -4.43 -5.66 -10.49
N SER A 316 -5.31 -6.34 -11.21
CA SER A 316 -5.21 -7.80 -11.32
C SER A 316 -3.93 -8.19 -12.07
N LEU A 317 -3.39 -9.38 -11.77
CA LEU A 317 -2.10 -9.82 -12.35
C LEU A 317 -2.14 -10.03 -13.88
N ASP A 318 -3.34 -10.20 -14.44
CA ASP A 318 -3.57 -10.26 -15.90
C ASP A 318 -3.80 -8.88 -16.55
N ASP A 319 -3.63 -7.79 -15.77
CA ASP A 319 -3.83 -6.41 -16.19
C ASP A 319 -5.24 -6.10 -16.75
N ARG A 320 -6.22 -6.91 -16.39
CA ARG A 320 -7.59 -6.76 -16.90
C ARG A 320 -8.47 -5.87 -16.06
N PHE A 321 -8.27 -5.88 -14.73
CA PHE A 321 -9.12 -5.15 -13.80
C PHE A 321 -8.32 -4.21 -12.91
N LEU A 322 -8.90 -3.02 -12.70
CA LEU A 322 -8.52 -2.05 -11.70
C LEU A 322 -9.54 -2.08 -10.56
N TYR A 323 -9.05 -2.15 -9.33
CA TYR A 323 -9.84 -2.07 -8.11
C TYR A 323 -9.45 -0.84 -7.33
N PHE A 324 -10.40 -0.18 -6.68
CA PHE A 324 -10.09 0.87 -5.72
C PHE A 324 -11.17 1.04 -4.64
N SER A 325 -10.74 1.60 -3.53
CA SER A 325 -11.56 1.91 -2.37
C SER A 325 -11.94 3.38 -2.34
N ASN A 326 -13.23 3.65 -2.10
CA ASN A 326 -13.79 4.97 -1.87
C ASN A 326 -14.08 5.12 -0.36
N TRP A 327 -13.10 5.57 0.38
CA TRP A 327 -13.11 5.55 1.85
C TRP A 327 -14.28 6.33 2.46
N LEU A 328 -14.57 7.54 1.99
CA LEU A 328 -15.70 8.32 2.50
C LEU A 328 -17.06 7.88 1.94
N HIS A 329 -17.11 7.38 0.70
CA HIS A 329 -18.36 6.84 0.17
C HIS A 329 -18.71 5.46 0.70
N GLY A 330 -17.73 4.73 1.27
CA GLY A 330 -17.92 3.43 1.85
C GLY A 330 -18.12 2.32 0.82
N ASP A 331 -17.61 2.45 -0.40
CA ASP A 331 -17.73 1.44 -1.44
C ASP A 331 -16.39 1.05 -2.07
N LEU A 332 -16.42 -0.07 -2.78
CA LEU A 332 -15.32 -0.58 -3.60
C LEU A 332 -15.78 -0.63 -5.04
N ARG A 333 -14.86 -0.38 -5.96
CA ARG A 333 -15.16 -0.45 -7.40
C ARG A 333 -14.18 -1.33 -8.14
N GLN A 334 -14.70 -1.99 -9.17
CA GLN A 334 -13.96 -2.75 -10.15
C GLN A 334 -14.21 -2.16 -11.53
N TYR A 335 -13.14 -1.88 -12.25
CA TYR A 335 -13.19 -1.41 -13.63
C TYR A 335 -12.44 -2.39 -14.55
N ASP A 336 -13.03 -2.72 -15.68
CA ASP A 336 -12.33 -3.38 -16.79
C ASP A 336 -11.44 -2.34 -17.48
N ILE A 337 -10.14 -2.62 -17.51
CA ILE A 337 -9.09 -1.78 -18.09
C ILE A 337 -8.44 -2.44 -19.32
N SER A 338 -9.13 -3.37 -19.98
CA SER A 338 -8.65 -3.93 -21.26
C SER A 338 -8.40 -2.82 -22.30
N ASP A 339 -9.13 -1.72 -22.24
CA ASP A 339 -8.77 -0.44 -22.84
C ASP A 339 -8.39 0.53 -21.69
N PRO A 340 -7.09 0.73 -21.41
CA PRO A 340 -6.67 1.56 -20.28
C PRO A 340 -7.00 3.05 -20.41
N GLN A 341 -7.31 3.52 -21.61
CA GLN A 341 -7.76 4.89 -21.85
C GLN A 341 -9.26 5.09 -21.54
N ARG A 342 -10.03 4.02 -21.58
CA ARG A 342 -11.49 4.03 -21.39
C ARG A 342 -11.93 2.93 -20.41
N PRO A 343 -11.52 2.99 -19.15
CA PRO A 343 -11.95 2.04 -18.13
C PRO A 343 -13.49 1.97 -18.04
N ARG A 344 -14.00 0.75 -17.87
CA ARG A 344 -15.44 0.49 -17.80
C ARG A 344 -15.81 -0.11 -16.45
N LEU A 345 -16.74 0.52 -15.72
CA LEU A 345 -17.23 0.02 -14.45
C LEU A 345 -17.91 -1.35 -14.64
N THR A 346 -17.43 -2.37 -13.95
CA THR A 346 -17.95 -3.75 -13.99
C THR A 346 -18.47 -4.24 -12.66
N GLY A 347 -18.06 -3.63 -11.55
CA GLY A 347 -18.51 -4.00 -10.22
C GLY A 347 -18.47 -2.83 -9.25
N GLN A 348 -19.51 -2.74 -8.42
CA GLN A 348 -19.57 -1.82 -7.30
C GLN A 348 -20.05 -2.59 -6.08
N GLY A 349 -19.26 -2.62 -5.02
CA GLY A 349 -19.60 -3.21 -3.74
C GLY A 349 -20.69 -2.42 -3.01
N LYS A 350 -21.44 -3.10 -2.14
CA LYS A 350 -22.33 -2.44 -1.18
C LYS A 350 -21.48 -1.66 -0.15
N ARG A 351 -22.12 -0.68 0.51
CA ARG A 351 -21.47 0.12 1.55
C ARG A 351 -20.84 -0.79 2.62
N VAL A 352 -19.55 -0.54 2.89
CA VAL A 352 -18.80 -1.18 3.97
C VAL A 352 -18.80 -0.23 5.17
N PRO A 353 -19.25 -0.66 6.35
CA PRO A 353 -19.17 0.14 7.57
C PRO A 353 -17.72 0.48 7.93
N GLY A 354 -17.47 1.71 8.39
CA GLY A 354 -16.14 2.16 8.80
C GLY A 354 -15.21 2.60 7.67
N GLY A 355 -15.69 2.59 6.42
CA GLY A 355 -14.93 3.04 5.23
C GLY A 355 -13.86 2.03 4.78
N PRO A 356 -14.01 1.43 3.60
CA PRO A 356 -12.99 0.54 3.03
C PRO A 356 -11.74 1.34 2.73
N GLN A 357 -10.59 0.81 3.14
CA GLN A 357 -9.33 1.51 2.95
C GLN A 357 -8.33 0.63 2.17
N MET A 358 -7.49 -0.15 2.85
CA MET A 358 -6.54 -1.00 2.15
C MET A 358 -7.24 -2.23 1.57
N ILE A 359 -6.82 -2.58 0.38
CA ILE A 359 -7.30 -3.74 -0.36
C ILE A 359 -6.14 -4.63 -0.78
N GLN A 360 -6.38 -5.95 -0.82
CA GLN A 360 -5.41 -6.91 -1.33
C GLN A 360 -6.10 -8.00 -2.11
N LEU A 361 -5.65 -8.24 -3.33
CA LEU A 361 -6.22 -9.24 -4.22
C LEU A 361 -5.45 -10.56 -4.10
N SER A 362 -6.17 -11.68 -4.03
CA SER A 362 -5.57 -13.01 -4.14
C SER A 362 -4.88 -13.19 -5.50
N LEU A 363 -3.85 -14.04 -5.57
CA LEU A 363 -3.08 -14.26 -6.80
C LEU A 363 -3.98 -14.66 -7.99
N ASP A 364 -5.01 -15.48 -7.75
CA ASP A 364 -5.96 -15.91 -8.78
C ASP A 364 -7.04 -14.86 -9.11
N GLY A 365 -7.03 -13.71 -8.44
CA GLY A 365 -7.94 -12.60 -8.66
C GLY A 365 -9.37 -12.80 -8.14
N LYS A 366 -9.65 -13.90 -7.43
CA LYS A 366 -11.04 -14.27 -7.06
C LYS A 366 -11.49 -13.74 -5.70
N ARG A 367 -10.58 -13.28 -4.86
CA ARG A 367 -10.85 -12.75 -3.52
C ARG A 367 -10.14 -11.41 -3.33
N LEU A 368 -10.90 -10.42 -2.92
CA LEU A 368 -10.39 -9.10 -2.53
C LEU A 368 -10.63 -8.93 -1.03
N TYR A 369 -9.55 -8.85 -0.27
CA TYR A 369 -9.61 -8.56 1.15
C TYR A 369 -9.54 -7.06 1.39
N VAL A 370 -10.25 -6.59 2.41
CA VAL A 370 -10.45 -5.16 2.69
C VAL A 370 -10.32 -4.91 4.17
N THR A 371 -9.57 -3.89 4.56
CA THR A 371 -9.52 -3.35 5.93
C THR A 371 -10.19 -1.98 6.00
N THR A 372 -10.44 -1.47 7.20
CA THR A 372 -11.25 -0.26 7.38
C THR A 372 -10.52 0.87 8.15
N SER A 373 -9.20 0.80 8.29
CA SER A 373 -8.40 1.87 8.91
C SER A 373 -7.50 2.55 7.88
N LEU A 374 -7.58 3.86 7.76
CA LEU A 374 -6.71 4.67 6.90
C LEU A 374 -5.44 5.11 7.64
N TYR A 375 -5.59 5.95 8.60
CA TYR A 375 -4.56 6.56 9.43
C TYR A 375 -5.22 7.06 10.72
N SER A 376 -4.69 6.74 11.88
CA SER A 376 -5.44 6.87 13.14
C SER A 376 -5.99 8.26 13.43
N ALA A 377 -5.27 9.33 13.09
CA ALA A 377 -5.76 10.70 13.28
C ALA A 377 -6.93 11.05 12.35
N TRP A 378 -6.91 10.57 11.09
CA TRP A 378 -8.00 10.75 10.15
C TRP A 378 -9.16 9.82 10.45
N ASP A 379 -8.92 8.58 10.85
CA ASP A 379 -9.95 7.65 11.33
C ASP A 379 -10.73 8.25 12.49
N LYS A 380 -10.03 8.82 13.47
CA LYS A 380 -10.66 9.51 14.62
C LYS A 380 -11.53 10.69 14.19
N GLN A 381 -11.11 11.42 13.18
CA GLN A 381 -11.83 12.61 12.68
C GLN A 381 -13.09 12.23 11.89
N PHE A 382 -12.99 11.27 10.98
CA PHE A 382 -14.06 10.95 10.03
C PHE A 382 -14.93 9.76 10.45
N TYR A 383 -14.38 8.84 11.25
CA TYR A 383 -15.02 7.62 11.73
C TYR A 383 -14.79 7.41 13.22
N PRO A 384 -15.28 8.33 14.09
CA PRO A 384 -15.01 8.25 15.52
C PRO A 384 -15.50 6.94 16.17
N ASP A 385 -16.51 6.30 15.60
CA ASP A 385 -16.99 5.01 16.07
C ASP A 385 -15.95 3.90 15.82
N LEU A 386 -15.22 3.96 14.72
CA LEU A 386 -14.14 3.03 14.40
C LEU A 386 -13.06 3.00 15.52
N ILE A 387 -12.75 4.14 16.08
CA ILE A 387 -11.78 4.25 17.17
C ILE A 387 -12.24 3.52 18.42
N ARG A 388 -13.55 3.51 18.70
CA ARG A 388 -14.16 2.84 19.87
C ARG A 388 -14.44 1.37 19.63
N GLU A 389 -14.79 1.01 18.41
CA GLU A 389 -15.26 -0.33 18.03
C GLU A 389 -14.17 -1.20 17.40
N GLY A 390 -13.07 -0.59 16.93
CA GLY A 390 -12.01 -1.26 16.17
C GLY A 390 -12.34 -1.43 14.70
N SER A 391 -11.30 -1.73 13.91
CA SER A 391 -11.44 -2.00 12.49
C SER A 391 -11.85 -3.46 12.22
N VAL A 392 -12.18 -3.75 10.97
CA VAL A 392 -12.50 -5.09 10.50
C VAL A 392 -11.70 -5.43 9.24
N MET A 393 -11.56 -6.72 8.99
CA MET A 393 -11.13 -7.26 7.71
C MET A 393 -12.27 -8.05 7.08
N LEU A 394 -12.57 -7.74 5.84
CA LEU A 394 -13.65 -8.35 5.04
C LEU A 394 -13.09 -9.05 3.82
N GLN A 395 -13.82 -10.00 3.26
CA GLN A 395 -13.54 -10.63 1.98
C GLN A 395 -14.67 -10.33 0.98
N ILE A 396 -14.28 -9.92 -0.21
CA ILE A 396 -15.15 -9.71 -1.36
C ILE A 396 -14.84 -10.79 -2.39
N ASP A 397 -15.85 -11.54 -2.79
CA ASP A 397 -15.77 -12.49 -3.90
C ASP A 397 -15.82 -11.71 -5.22
N VAL A 398 -14.91 -12.05 -6.13
CA VAL A 398 -14.72 -11.36 -7.41
C VAL A 398 -15.08 -12.27 -8.56
N ASP A 399 -15.97 -11.80 -9.46
CA ASP A 399 -16.17 -12.44 -10.77
C ASP A 399 -15.09 -11.97 -11.74
N THR A 400 -14.13 -12.85 -12.02
CA THR A 400 -12.98 -12.58 -12.92
C THR A 400 -13.33 -12.76 -14.39
N ILE A 401 -14.54 -13.21 -14.73
CA ILE A 401 -14.97 -13.45 -16.13
C ILE A 401 -15.81 -12.30 -16.63
N LYS A 402 -16.89 -12.01 -15.93
CA LYS A 402 -17.88 -10.99 -16.32
C LYS A 402 -17.67 -9.65 -15.60
N GLY A 403 -16.88 -9.65 -14.54
CA GLY A 403 -16.82 -8.58 -13.57
C GLY A 403 -17.94 -8.67 -12.55
N GLY A 404 -17.71 -8.16 -11.37
CA GLY A 404 -18.65 -8.13 -10.27
C GLY A 404 -17.95 -8.32 -8.92
N LEU A 405 -18.51 -7.70 -7.89
CA LEU A 405 -18.03 -7.74 -6.51
C LEU A 405 -19.18 -8.16 -5.59
N LYS A 406 -18.94 -9.15 -4.73
CA LYS A 406 -19.93 -9.64 -3.76
C LYS A 406 -19.28 -9.85 -2.40
N LEU A 407 -19.81 -9.18 -1.37
CA LEU A 407 -19.37 -9.41 0.01
C LEU A 407 -19.59 -10.89 0.40
N ASN A 408 -18.53 -11.52 0.92
CA ASN A 408 -18.61 -12.86 1.48
C ASN A 408 -19.21 -12.77 2.91
N PRO A 409 -20.44 -13.25 3.15
CA PRO A 409 -21.07 -13.13 4.46
C PRO A 409 -20.47 -14.04 5.53
N ASN A 410 -19.65 -15.01 5.14
CA ASN A 410 -19.01 -15.98 6.01
C ASN A 410 -17.57 -15.59 6.41
N PHE A 411 -17.11 -14.40 6.00
CA PHE A 411 -15.79 -13.91 6.34
C PHE A 411 -15.87 -12.58 7.08
N LEU A 412 -15.38 -12.56 8.31
CA LEU A 412 -15.22 -11.36 9.12
C LEU A 412 -14.11 -11.59 10.14
N VAL A 413 -13.12 -10.69 10.17
CA VAL A 413 -12.16 -10.58 11.27
C VAL A 413 -12.43 -9.25 11.97
N ASP A 414 -12.77 -9.30 13.26
CA ASP A 414 -13.16 -8.15 14.07
C ASP A 414 -12.03 -7.78 15.04
N PHE A 415 -11.28 -6.73 14.72
CA PHE A 415 -10.19 -6.23 15.55
C PHE A 415 -10.67 -5.41 16.75
N GLY A 416 -11.97 -5.17 16.86
CA GLY A 416 -12.59 -4.61 18.06
C GLY A 416 -12.58 -5.56 19.24
N LYS A 417 -12.41 -6.86 18.99
CA LYS A 417 -12.37 -7.92 20.01
C LYS A 417 -10.96 -8.33 20.44
N GLU A 418 -9.96 -7.51 20.11
CA GLU A 418 -8.59 -7.81 20.49
C GLU A 418 -8.38 -7.76 22.02
N PRO A 419 -7.49 -8.59 22.59
CA PRO A 419 -7.38 -8.78 24.04
C PRO A 419 -7.05 -7.54 24.85
N LEU A 420 -6.32 -6.58 24.25
CA LEU A 420 -5.92 -5.33 24.92
C LEU A 420 -6.87 -4.16 24.67
N GLY A 421 -7.84 -4.34 23.79
CA GLY A 421 -8.78 -3.33 23.35
C GLY A 421 -8.87 -3.22 21.84
N PRO A 422 -9.80 -2.37 21.33
CA PRO A 422 -9.99 -2.17 19.91
C PRO A 422 -8.70 -1.76 19.20
N ALA A 423 -8.36 -2.44 18.11
CA ALA A 423 -7.21 -2.15 17.26
C ALA A 423 -7.64 -1.73 15.86
N LEU A 424 -6.75 -1.05 15.15
CA LEU A 424 -6.96 -0.55 13.80
C LEU A 424 -6.01 -1.29 12.85
N ALA A 425 -6.55 -2.16 11.98
CA ALA A 425 -5.78 -2.92 10.99
C ALA A 425 -5.74 -2.15 9.66
N HIS A 426 -4.55 -2.11 9.04
CA HIS A 426 -4.31 -1.36 7.83
C HIS A 426 -3.97 -2.28 6.65
N GLU A 427 -2.71 -2.42 6.27
CA GLU A 427 -2.30 -3.15 5.07
C GLU A 427 -2.33 -4.67 5.24
N LEU A 428 -2.35 -5.38 4.12
CA LEU A 428 -2.42 -6.85 4.08
C LEU A 428 -1.31 -7.40 3.19
N ARG A 429 -0.62 -8.47 3.66
CA ARG A 429 0.42 -9.15 2.88
C ARG A 429 0.29 -10.66 2.97
N TYR A 430 0.44 -11.34 1.82
CA TYR A 430 0.49 -12.80 1.78
C TYR A 430 1.94 -13.31 1.74
N PRO A 431 2.28 -14.36 2.49
CA PRO A 431 3.62 -14.97 2.42
C PRO A 431 4.01 -15.46 1.03
N GLY A 432 3.03 -15.84 0.21
CA GLY A 432 3.23 -16.33 -1.15
C GLY A 432 3.42 -15.27 -2.22
N GLY A 433 3.33 -13.98 -1.86
CA GLY A 433 3.33 -12.85 -2.78
C GLY A 433 1.95 -12.31 -3.08
N ASP A 434 1.88 -11.08 -3.53
CA ASP A 434 0.65 -10.37 -3.84
C ASP A 434 0.84 -9.32 -4.95
N CYS A 435 -0.27 -8.80 -5.48
CA CYS A 435 -0.24 -7.89 -6.63
C CYS A 435 0.22 -6.47 -6.29
N SER A 436 0.42 -6.14 -5.02
CA SER A 436 0.90 -4.82 -4.58
C SER A 436 2.37 -4.81 -4.18
N SER A 437 2.98 -5.98 -3.93
CA SER A 437 4.38 -6.11 -3.54
C SER A 437 5.27 -6.66 -4.66
N ASP A 438 4.74 -7.54 -5.50
CA ASP A 438 5.53 -8.20 -6.54
C ASP A 438 5.64 -7.34 -7.80
N ILE A 439 6.87 -7.07 -8.20
CA ILE A 439 7.23 -6.35 -9.43
C ILE A 439 8.01 -7.30 -10.33
N TRP A 440 7.61 -7.41 -11.58
CA TRP A 440 8.28 -8.21 -12.60
C TRP A 440 9.18 -7.31 -13.46
N LEU A 441 10.37 -7.86 -13.83
CA LEU A 441 11.41 -7.14 -14.56
C LEU A 441 11.55 -7.62 -15.99
#